data_95168043a66da005a1d97986f88d6207
#
_entry.id   95168043a66da005a1d97986f88d6207
#
_cell.length_a   1.000
_cell.length_b   1.000
_cell.length_c   1.000
_cell.angle_alpha   90.00
_cell.angle_beta   90.00
_cell.angle_gamma   90.00
#
_symmetry.space_group_name_H-M   'P 1'
#
loop_
_entity.id
_entity.type
_entity.pdbx_description
1 polymer ?
#
loop_
_entity_poly.entity_id
_entity_poly.type
_entity_poly.pdbx_seq_one_letter_code
_entity_poly.pdbx_strand_id
1 'polypeptide(L)'
;MKISLLEPLLILLLAAPGLYERFPTGNKGTMAGGITVQDPYEYRQRSPGGTGKVYMGREIAGIMGAGGAAWLERTSRQKEENSQAILEKLPLSPASRVADLGAGTGYYTFRIAASVPQGKVYAVDIQDEFIRRLKERKAATSSQNVEVIKGSEQSPHLPEASLDLILMVDVYHELQHPEEMLREMHRALKPSGKLLLIEYKAEDPSVAIKPLHKMTAAQVRLELEANGFKLIEHDNSLPIQHYLLFGKK
;
A
#
# COMPACT_ATOMS: atom_id res chain seq x y z
N MET A 1 -11.96 3.14 73.46
CA MET A 1 -12.09 2.47 72.15
C MET A 1 -10.87 2.82 71.35
N LYS A 2 -9.93 1.86 71.17
CA LYS A 2 -8.59 2.10 70.64
C LYS A 2 -8.65 1.96 69.12
N ILE A 3 -8.21 2.99 68.35
CA ILE A 3 -8.01 2.96 66.90
C ILE A 3 -6.55 2.63 66.69
N SER A 4 -6.31 1.47 66.06
CA SER A 4 -4.99 1.01 65.67
C SER A 4 -4.63 1.59 64.29
N LEU A 5 -3.52 2.29 64.22
CA LEU A 5 -2.89 2.80 63.01
C LEU A 5 -2.04 1.65 62.43
N LEU A 6 -2.35 1.22 61.22
CA LEU A 6 -1.50 0.31 60.39
C LEU A 6 -0.63 1.19 59.50
N GLU A 7 0.68 1.06 59.70
CA GLU A 7 1.68 1.67 58.82
C GLU A 7 1.76 0.94 57.48
N PRO A 8 2.03 1.65 56.34
CA PRO A 8 2.27 1.01 55.05
C PRO A 8 3.72 0.52 54.95
N LEU A 9 3.87 -0.76 54.68
CA LEU A 9 5.12 -1.42 54.38
C LEU A 9 5.67 -0.96 53.02
N LEU A 10 6.79 -0.22 53.02
CA LEU A 10 7.50 0.25 51.84
C LEU A 10 8.28 -0.90 51.26
N ILE A 11 7.79 -1.52 50.18
CA ILE A 11 8.56 -2.55 49.41
C ILE A 11 9.49 -1.82 48.43
N LEU A 12 10.77 -1.86 48.77
CA LEU A 12 11.85 -1.37 47.92
C LEU A 12 12.12 -2.42 46.81
N LEU A 13 11.59 -2.19 45.62
CA LEU A 13 11.93 -2.99 44.42
C LEU A 13 13.31 -2.54 43.89
N LEU A 14 14.31 -3.34 44.17
CA LEU A 14 15.62 -3.27 43.53
C LEU A 14 15.47 -3.60 42.05
N ALA A 15 15.60 -2.62 41.18
CA ALA A 15 15.68 -2.81 39.74
C ALA A 15 17.06 -3.40 39.40
N ALA A 16 17.07 -4.64 38.93
CA ALA A 16 18.25 -5.22 38.29
C ALA A 16 18.51 -4.52 36.95
N PRO A 17 19.77 -4.21 36.58
CA PRO A 17 20.07 -3.65 35.27
C PRO A 17 19.81 -4.72 34.21
N GLY A 18 18.76 -4.52 33.41
CA GLY A 18 18.44 -5.34 32.24
C GLY A 18 19.55 -5.23 31.22
N LEU A 19 20.08 -6.38 30.83
CA LEU A 19 20.97 -6.53 29.67
C LEU A 19 20.23 -6.01 28.42
N TYR A 20 20.64 -4.85 27.93
CA TYR A 20 20.27 -4.38 26.60
C TYR A 20 21.00 -5.26 25.58
N GLU A 21 20.34 -6.30 25.09
CA GLU A 21 20.82 -6.97 23.88
C GLU A 21 20.76 -5.99 22.72
N ARG A 22 21.93 -5.59 22.24
CA ARG A 22 22.08 -4.83 21.00
C ARG A 22 21.69 -5.76 19.85
N PHE A 23 20.52 -5.54 19.26
CA PHE A 23 20.19 -6.13 17.98
C PHE A 23 21.20 -5.62 16.93
N PRO A 24 21.70 -6.49 16.04
CA PRO A 24 22.65 -6.08 15.02
C PRO A 24 21.99 -5.10 14.05
N THR A 25 22.51 -3.89 13.98
CA THR A 25 22.16 -2.91 12.98
C THR A 25 22.64 -3.38 11.60
N GLY A 26 21.70 -3.52 10.66
CA GLY A 26 21.95 -3.55 9.23
C GLY A 26 22.86 -4.66 8.70
N ASN A 27 22.26 -5.60 7.99
CA ASN A 27 23.02 -6.60 7.23
C ASN A 27 23.72 -5.91 6.03
N LYS A 28 25.06 -5.80 6.08
CA LYS A 28 25.86 -5.27 4.97
C LYS A 28 26.10 -6.38 3.94
N GLY A 29 25.29 -6.43 2.91
CA GLY A 29 25.57 -7.25 1.75
C GLY A 29 26.67 -6.62 0.89
N THR A 30 27.82 -7.29 0.73
CA THR A 30 28.91 -6.84 -0.15
C THR A 30 28.74 -7.45 -1.53
N MET A 31 28.45 -6.63 -2.53
CA MET A 31 28.52 -7.05 -3.95
C MET A 31 29.97 -6.88 -4.45
N ALA A 32 30.41 -7.76 -5.38
CA ALA A 32 31.73 -7.69 -5.99
C ALA A 32 31.91 -6.35 -6.74
N GLY A 33 32.66 -5.43 -6.16
CA GLY A 33 32.89 -4.08 -6.68
C GLY A 33 32.93 -2.98 -5.61
N GLY A 34 32.82 -3.32 -4.34
CA GLY A 34 33.05 -2.38 -3.22
C GLY A 34 31.94 -1.34 -2.94
N ILE A 35 30.77 -1.44 -3.59
CA ILE A 35 29.60 -0.61 -3.28
C ILE A 35 28.82 -1.30 -2.18
N THR A 36 28.86 -0.72 -0.96
CA THR A 36 27.99 -1.13 0.14
C THR A 36 26.59 -0.58 -0.16
N VAL A 37 25.67 -1.42 -0.66
CA VAL A 37 24.25 -1.05 -0.73
C VAL A 37 23.72 -1.10 0.70
N GLN A 38 23.37 0.04 1.25
CA GLN A 38 22.73 0.10 2.55
C GLN A 38 21.29 -0.40 2.37
N ASP A 39 20.86 -1.34 3.22
CA ASP A 39 19.46 -1.78 3.27
C ASP A 39 18.57 -0.55 3.56
N PRO A 40 17.59 -0.20 2.72
CA PRO A 40 16.72 0.95 2.95
C PRO A 40 15.74 0.73 4.10
N TYR A 41 15.72 -0.49 4.67
CA TYR A 41 14.78 -0.89 5.69
C TYR A 41 15.42 -1.00 7.07
N GLU A 42 14.65 -0.54 8.08
CA GLU A 42 14.95 -0.79 9.47
C GLU A 42 14.04 -1.92 9.99
N TYR A 43 14.47 -2.60 11.06
CA TYR A 43 13.69 -3.66 11.69
C TYR A 43 13.55 -3.37 13.18
N ARG A 44 12.33 -3.52 13.71
CA ARG A 44 12.01 -3.30 15.12
C ARG A 44 11.00 -4.33 15.63
N GLN A 45 10.71 -4.27 16.93
CA GLN A 45 9.64 -5.09 17.49
C GLN A 45 8.33 -4.78 16.76
N ARG A 46 7.64 -5.83 16.33
CA ARG A 46 6.41 -5.79 15.57
C ARG A 46 5.26 -5.20 16.38
N SER A 47 4.58 -4.19 15.83
CA SER A 47 3.32 -3.68 16.38
C SER A 47 2.14 -4.62 16.06
N PRO A 48 1.02 -4.55 16.80
CA PRO A 48 -0.19 -5.27 16.41
C PRO A 48 -0.65 -4.96 14.99
N GLY A 49 -0.66 -5.97 14.11
CA GLY A 49 -1.00 -5.81 12.69
C GLY A 49 0.14 -5.30 11.80
N GLY A 50 1.32 -5.06 12.36
CA GLY A 50 2.51 -4.66 11.61
C GLY A 50 3.43 -5.83 11.28
N THR A 51 4.49 -5.56 10.54
CA THR A 51 5.52 -6.53 10.17
C THR A 51 6.80 -6.40 10.99
N GLY A 52 7.00 -5.27 11.68
CA GLY A 52 8.26 -4.89 12.31
C GLY A 52 9.28 -4.32 11.31
N LYS A 53 9.02 -4.41 10.00
CA LYS A 53 9.84 -3.78 8.96
C LYS A 53 9.42 -2.33 8.79
N VAL A 54 10.40 -1.43 8.75
CA VAL A 54 10.19 0.02 8.72
C VAL A 54 10.82 0.60 7.47
N TYR A 55 10.08 1.44 6.76
CA TYR A 55 10.57 2.19 5.62
C TYR A 55 10.35 3.68 5.84
N MET A 56 11.42 4.46 5.79
CA MET A 56 11.41 5.91 5.98
C MET A 56 10.62 6.37 7.23
N GLY A 57 10.79 5.62 8.35
CA GLY A 57 10.16 5.90 9.65
C GLY A 57 8.78 5.27 9.86
N ARG A 58 8.13 4.74 8.83
CA ARG A 58 6.82 4.07 8.89
C ARG A 58 6.98 2.55 9.02
N GLU A 59 6.32 1.92 10.00
CA GLU A 59 6.18 0.47 10.02
C GLU A 59 5.21 0.00 8.94
N ILE A 60 5.62 -1.00 8.17
CA ILE A 60 4.82 -1.59 7.10
C ILE A 60 3.71 -2.45 7.71
N ALA A 61 2.47 -2.28 7.25
CA ALA A 61 1.34 -3.09 7.68
C ALA A 61 1.46 -4.55 7.20
N GLY A 62 0.87 -5.46 7.97
CA GLY A 62 0.66 -6.83 7.51
C GLY A 62 -0.37 -6.88 6.37
N ILE A 63 -0.10 -7.71 5.37
CA ILE A 63 -0.97 -7.85 4.19
C ILE A 63 -2.35 -8.37 4.60
N MET A 64 -3.42 -7.74 4.09
CA MET A 64 -4.77 -8.25 4.22
C MET A 64 -4.94 -9.53 3.38
N GLY A 65 -5.14 -10.67 4.05
CA GLY A 65 -5.36 -11.94 3.37
C GLY A 65 -6.69 -12.01 2.62
N ALA A 66 -6.82 -12.98 1.69
CA ALA A 66 -8.01 -13.19 0.87
C ALA A 66 -9.32 -13.44 1.68
N GLY A 67 -9.22 -13.76 2.98
CA GLY A 67 -10.37 -13.77 3.90
C GLY A 67 -11.07 -12.41 4.02
N GLY A 68 -10.39 -11.31 3.69
CA GLY A 68 -10.95 -9.96 3.62
C GLY A 68 -11.75 -9.64 2.35
N ALA A 69 -11.91 -10.59 1.42
CA ALA A 69 -12.57 -10.36 0.14
C ALA A 69 -13.99 -9.78 0.26
N ALA A 70 -14.76 -10.20 1.28
CA ALA A 70 -16.11 -9.67 1.53
C ALA A 70 -16.08 -8.16 1.90
N TRP A 71 -15.03 -7.71 2.57
CA TRP A 71 -14.82 -6.29 2.86
C TRP A 71 -14.65 -5.47 1.58
N LEU A 72 -13.91 -5.98 0.59
CA LEU A 72 -13.68 -5.31 -0.69
C LEU A 72 -14.95 -5.13 -1.53
N GLU A 73 -15.93 -6.01 -1.38
CA GLU A 73 -17.19 -6.01 -2.15
C GLU A 73 -18.40 -5.56 -1.29
N ARG A 74 -18.18 -4.98 -0.10
CA ARG A 74 -19.27 -4.54 0.78
C ARG A 74 -20.14 -3.48 0.09
N THR A 75 -21.44 -3.58 0.25
CA THR A 75 -22.41 -2.66 -0.38
C THR A 75 -22.30 -1.23 0.13
N SER A 76 -21.82 -1.04 1.36
CA SER A 76 -21.56 0.28 1.96
C SER A 76 -20.38 1.03 1.36
N ARG A 77 -19.48 0.35 0.61
CA ARG A 77 -18.25 0.89 0.08
C ARG A 77 -18.44 2.19 -0.70
N GLN A 78 -19.46 2.24 -1.57
CA GLN A 78 -19.76 3.44 -2.33
C GLN A 78 -20.10 4.64 -1.43
N LYS A 79 -20.87 4.43 -0.36
CA LYS A 79 -21.24 5.49 0.59
C LYS A 79 -20.05 5.92 1.44
N GLU A 80 -19.19 4.98 1.84
CA GLU A 80 -18.05 5.22 2.73
C GLU A 80 -16.87 5.85 2.01
N GLU A 81 -16.55 5.37 0.81
CA GLU A 81 -15.32 5.73 0.07
C GLU A 81 -15.58 6.65 -1.13
N ASN A 82 -16.85 6.73 -1.60
CA ASN A 82 -17.23 7.42 -2.85
C ASN A 82 -16.42 6.91 -4.06
N SER A 83 -16.35 5.58 -4.21
CA SER A 83 -15.55 4.91 -5.24
C SER A 83 -15.92 5.31 -6.67
N GLN A 84 -17.18 5.76 -6.90
CA GLN A 84 -17.62 6.28 -8.19
C GLN A 84 -16.89 7.60 -8.55
N ALA A 85 -16.74 8.51 -7.58
CA ALA A 85 -16.00 9.75 -7.81
C ALA A 85 -14.51 9.48 -8.13
N ILE A 86 -13.92 8.44 -7.52
CA ILE A 86 -12.56 8.02 -7.87
C ILE A 86 -12.50 7.62 -9.35
N LEU A 87 -13.44 6.75 -9.80
CA LEU A 87 -13.46 6.26 -11.18
C LEU A 87 -13.70 7.39 -12.21
N GLU A 88 -14.60 8.33 -11.91
CA GLU A 88 -14.92 9.48 -12.78
C GLU A 88 -13.73 10.44 -12.92
N LYS A 89 -12.89 10.52 -11.87
CA LYS A 89 -11.72 11.41 -11.83
C LYS A 89 -10.46 10.78 -12.44
N LEU A 90 -10.46 9.49 -12.79
CA LEU A 90 -9.28 8.86 -13.38
C LEU A 90 -8.89 9.55 -14.70
N PRO A 91 -7.60 9.91 -14.88
CA PRO A 91 -7.13 10.59 -16.10
C PRO A 91 -6.98 9.59 -17.26
N LEU A 92 -8.08 9.01 -17.72
CA LEU A 92 -8.12 7.94 -18.71
C LEU A 92 -8.68 8.40 -20.07
N SER A 93 -8.19 7.79 -21.11
CA SER A 93 -8.78 7.77 -22.45
C SER A 93 -9.27 6.35 -22.79
N PRO A 94 -10.14 6.15 -23.79
CA PRO A 94 -10.56 4.81 -24.20
C PRO A 94 -9.44 3.84 -24.57
N ALA A 95 -8.25 4.35 -24.93
CA ALA A 95 -7.07 3.57 -25.31
C ALA A 95 -6.02 3.45 -24.19
N SER A 96 -6.30 3.95 -22.99
CA SER A 96 -5.35 3.94 -21.87
C SER A 96 -4.97 2.53 -21.45
N ARG A 97 -3.70 2.35 -21.09
CA ARG A 97 -3.17 1.12 -20.49
C ARG A 97 -2.97 1.36 -18.99
N VAL A 98 -3.69 0.64 -18.18
CA VAL A 98 -3.79 0.86 -16.73
C VAL A 98 -3.35 -0.38 -15.98
N ALA A 99 -2.62 -0.23 -14.88
CA ALA A 99 -2.44 -1.30 -13.92
C ALA A 99 -3.24 -0.99 -12.64
N ASP A 100 -4.01 -1.96 -12.17
CA ASP A 100 -4.65 -2.02 -10.86
C ASP A 100 -3.78 -2.93 -9.98
N LEU A 101 -2.95 -2.32 -9.12
CA LEU A 101 -1.95 -3.01 -8.32
C LEU A 101 -2.51 -3.29 -6.92
N GLY A 102 -2.51 -4.57 -6.52
CA GLY A 102 -3.29 -5.05 -5.39
C GLY A 102 -4.76 -5.16 -5.74
N ALA A 103 -5.06 -5.70 -6.93
CA ALA A 103 -6.40 -5.70 -7.52
C ALA A 103 -7.47 -6.45 -6.68
N GLY A 104 -7.05 -7.36 -5.81
CA GLY A 104 -7.92 -8.12 -4.93
C GLY A 104 -9.02 -8.85 -5.68
N THR A 105 -10.29 -8.49 -5.41
CA THR A 105 -11.45 -9.04 -6.10
C THR A 105 -11.70 -8.46 -7.50
N GLY A 106 -10.93 -7.45 -7.91
CA GLY A 106 -11.10 -6.72 -9.17
C GLY A 106 -12.18 -5.64 -9.11
N TYR A 107 -12.48 -5.12 -7.93
CA TYR A 107 -13.51 -4.08 -7.76
C TYR A 107 -13.28 -2.88 -8.69
N TYR A 108 -12.07 -2.36 -8.78
CA TYR A 108 -11.68 -1.28 -9.69
C TYR A 108 -11.34 -1.82 -11.09
N THR A 109 -10.61 -2.92 -11.19
CA THR A 109 -10.17 -3.54 -12.46
C THR A 109 -11.26 -3.58 -13.52
N PHE A 110 -12.42 -4.20 -13.21
CA PHE A 110 -13.47 -4.43 -14.21
C PHE A 110 -14.28 -3.18 -14.52
N ARG A 111 -14.36 -2.22 -13.60
CA ARG A 111 -14.96 -0.90 -13.86
C ARG A 111 -14.07 -0.05 -14.77
N ILE A 112 -12.77 -0.05 -14.52
CA ILE A 112 -11.78 0.62 -15.38
C ILE A 112 -11.77 -0.02 -16.77
N ALA A 113 -11.84 -1.35 -16.88
CA ALA A 113 -11.86 -2.05 -18.15
C ALA A 113 -13.02 -1.60 -19.06
N ALA A 114 -14.19 -1.30 -18.48
CA ALA A 114 -15.30 -0.75 -19.22
C ALA A 114 -15.03 0.66 -19.76
N SER A 115 -14.22 1.46 -19.08
CA SER A 115 -13.86 2.83 -19.47
C SER A 115 -12.72 2.89 -20.51
N VAL A 116 -11.96 1.80 -20.69
CA VAL A 116 -10.83 1.73 -21.62
C VAL A 116 -11.00 0.60 -22.65
N PRO A 117 -12.07 0.60 -23.46
CA PRO A 117 -12.41 -0.52 -24.34
C PRO A 117 -11.39 -0.79 -25.47
N GLN A 118 -10.57 0.21 -25.81
CA GLN A 118 -9.48 0.13 -26.80
C GLN A 118 -8.12 -0.01 -26.13
N GLY A 119 -8.08 0.06 -24.81
CA GLY A 119 -6.87 -0.01 -23.98
C GLY A 119 -6.68 -1.40 -23.37
N LYS A 120 -6.02 -1.42 -22.23
CA LYS A 120 -5.77 -2.66 -21.47
C LYS A 120 -5.70 -2.36 -19.97
N VAL A 121 -6.24 -3.27 -19.16
CA VAL A 121 -6.10 -3.23 -17.70
C VAL A 121 -5.31 -4.45 -17.24
N TYR A 122 -4.23 -4.21 -16.55
CA TYR A 122 -3.42 -5.23 -15.87
C TYR A 122 -3.89 -5.32 -14.42
N ALA A 123 -4.55 -6.42 -14.08
CA ALA A 123 -4.96 -6.72 -12.71
C ALA A 123 -3.84 -7.49 -12.02
N VAL A 124 -3.12 -6.84 -11.12
CA VAL A 124 -1.94 -7.40 -10.47
C VAL A 124 -2.24 -7.70 -9.01
N ASP A 125 -1.99 -8.93 -8.57
CA ASP A 125 -2.04 -9.31 -7.17
C ASP A 125 -0.94 -10.32 -6.84
N ILE A 126 -0.56 -10.46 -5.57
CA ILE A 126 0.46 -11.43 -5.14
C ILE A 126 -0.16 -12.70 -4.55
N GLN A 127 -1.46 -12.69 -4.21
CA GLN A 127 -2.15 -13.79 -3.55
C GLN A 127 -2.82 -14.72 -4.58
N ASP A 128 -2.51 -16.01 -4.55
CA ASP A 128 -3.06 -16.99 -5.49
C ASP A 128 -4.59 -17.02 -5.52
N GLU A 129 -5.22 -16.85 -4.37
CA GLU A 129 -6.67 -16.83 -4.25
C GLU A 129 -7.29 -15.62 -5.00
N PHE A 130 -6.70 -14.43 -4.90
CA PHE A 130 -7.16 -13.28 -5.67
C PHE A 130 -6.89 -13.45 -7.17
N ILE A 131 -5.74 -14.00 -7.55
CA ILE A 131 -5.45 -14.34 -8.95
C ILE A 131 -6.50 -15.29 -9.52
N ARG A 132 -6.90 -16.32 -8.77
CA ARG A 132 -7.97 -17.25 -9.18
C ARG A 132 -9.31 -16.51 -9.39
N ARG A 133 -9.72 -15.69 -8.41
CA ARG A 133 -10.95 -14.91 -8.46
C ARG A 133 -10.97 -13.91 -9.63
N LEU A 134 -9.88 -13.24 -9.89
CA LEU A 134 -9.73 -12.31 -11.03
C LEU A 134 -9.89 -13.03 -12.36
N LYS A 135 -9.29 -14.23 -12.52
CA LYS A 135 -9.46 -15.05 -13.74
C LYS A 135 -10.88 -15.51 -13.93
N GLU A 136 -11.55 -15.97 -12.87
CA GLU A 136 -12.95 -16.37 -12.89
C GLU A 136 -13.87 -15.19 -13.26
N ARG A 137 -13.67 -14.03 -12.63
CA ARG A 137 -14.45 -12.82 -12.92
C ARG A 137 -14.22 -12.32 -14.35
N LYS A 138 -12.96 -12.34 -14.84
CA LYS A 138 -12.64 -12.04 -16.23
C LYS A 138 -13.43 -12.92 -17.20
N ALA A 139 -13.48 -14.23 -16.98
CA ALA A 139 -14.24 -15.17 -17.81
C ALA A 139 -15.75 -14.87 -17.74
N ALA A 140 -16.29 -14.68 -16.54
CA ALA A 140 -17.71 -14.41 -16.32
C ALA A 140 -18.20 -13.09 -16.95
N THR A 141 -17.32 -12.05 -17.00
CA THR A 141 -17.65 -10.74 -17.58
C THR A 141 -17.20 -10.59 -19.03
N SER A 142 -16.57 -11.60 -19.62
CA SER A 142 -16.02 -11.57 -20.99
C SER A 142 -15.08 -10.37 -21.24
N SER A 143 -14.35 -9.92 -20.19
CA SER A 143 -13.49 -8.73 -20.24
C SER A 143 -12.19 -9.03 -20.97
N GLN A 144 -12.17 -8.96 -22.31
CA GLN A 144 -11.03 -9.32 -23.15
C GLN A 144 -9.81 -8.39 -22.94
N ASN A 145 -10.06 -7.13 -22.58
CA ASN A 145 -9.01 -6.13 -22.33
C ASN A 145 -8.42 -6.18 -20.91
N VAL A 146 -8.79 -7.18 -20.08
CA VAL A 146 -8.17 -7.42 -18.78
C VAL A 146 -7.11 -8.51 -18.89
N GLU A 147 -5.92 -8.26 -18.34
CA GLU A 147 -4.85 -9.24 -18.18
C GLU A 147 -4.56 -9.42 -16.69
N VAL A 148 -4.61 -10.67 -16.21
CA VAL A 148 -4.35 -10.98 -14.79
C VAL A 148 -2.90 -11.41 -14.65
N ILE A 149 -2.16 -10.69 -13.80
CA ILE A 149 -0.73 -10.91 -13.56
C ILE A 149 -0.53 -11.27 -12.09
N LYS A 150 0.20 -12.36 -11.82
CA LYS A 150 0.72 -12.63 -10.50
C LYS A 150 2.03 -11.86 -10.32
N GLY A 151 2.01 -10.84 -9.46
CA GLY A 151 3.18 -10.10 -9.03
C GLY A 151 3.97 -10.83 -7.94
N SER A 152 5.00 -10.17 -7.46
CA SER A 152 5.77 -10.55 -6.27
C SER A 152 5.84 -9.38 -5.30
N GLU A 153 6.42 -9.57 -4.12
CA GLU A 153 6.61 -8.49 -3.13
C GLU A 153 7.54 -7.38 -3.62
N GLN A 154 8.39 -7.65 -4.62
CA GLN A 154 9.40 -6.72 -5.15
C GLN A 154 9.14 -6.26 -6.58
N SER A 155 8.23 -6.92 -7.33
CA SER A 155 7.95 -6.57 -8.71
C SER A 155 6.51 -6.88 -9.10
N PRO A 156 5.82 -5.94 -9.77
CA PRO A 156 4.48 -6.17 -10.31
C PRO A 156 4.50 -6.93 -11.65
N HIS A 157 5.68 -7.24 -12.19
CA HIS A 157 5.90 -7.89 -13.50
C HIS A 157 5.22 -7.17 -14.68
N LEU A 158 5.12 -5.86 -14.61
CA LEU A 158 4.51 -5.01 -15.64
C LEU A 158 5.49 -4.71 -16.77
N PRO A 159 5.00 -4.55 -18.02
CA PRO A 159 5.85 -4.21 -19.15
C PRO A 159 6.41 -2.78 -19.01
N GLU A 160 7.67 -2.60 -19.43
CA GLU A 160 8.40 -1.34 -19.35
C GLU A 160 7.79 -0.25 -20.23
N ALA A 161 7.79 1.02 -19.73
CA ALA A 161 7.42 2.25 -20.45
C ALA A 161 6.08 2.12 -21.24
N SER A 162 5.11 1.40 -20.67
CA SER A 162 3.89 1.03 -21.40
C SER A 162 2.60 1.55 -20.78
N LEU A 163 2.63 1.98 -19.52
CA LEU A 163 1.41 2.33 -18.77
C LEU A 163 1.16 3.84 -18.75
N ASP A 164 -0.09 4.19 -18.92
CA ASP A 164 -0.60 5.56 -18.76
C ASP A 164 -0.92 5.85 -17.29
N LEU A 165 -1.40 4.83 -16.56
CA LEU A 165 -1.75 4.95 -15.14
C LEU A 165 -1.41 3.64 -14.41
N ILE A 166 -0.85 3.77 -13.21
CA ILE A 166 -0.86 2.74 -12.17
C ILE A 166 -1.75 3.25 -11.04
N LEU A 167 -2.72 2.44 -10.61
CA LEU A 167 -3.62 2.70 -9.50
C LEU A 167 -3.32 1.75 -8.36
N MET A 168 -3.27 2.27 -7.13
CA MET A 168 -3.32 1.50 -5.89
C MET A 168 -4.41 2.07 -4.98
N VAL A 169 -5.30 1.23 -4.50
CA VAL A 169 -6.39 1.61 -3.59
C VAL A 169 -6.26 0.81 -2.30
N ASP A 170 -5.85 1.48 -1.23
CA ASP A 170 -5.62 0.90 0.10
C ASP A 170 -4.63 -0.29 0.06
N VAL A 171 -3.49 -0.11 -0.64
CA VAL A 171 -2.49 -1.16 -0.88
C VAL A 171 -1.07 -0.71 -0.52
N TYR A 172 -0.72 0.55 -0.78
CA TYR A 172 0.67 1.01 -0.64
C TYR A 172 1.23 0.79 0.76
N HIS A 173 0.40 0.98 1.79
CA HIS A 173 0.79 0.78 3.19
C HIS A 173 1.16 -0.69 3.53
N GLU A 174 0.77 -1.66 2.70
CA GLU A 174 1.06 -3.10 2.86
C GLU A 174 2.27 -3.57 2.04
N LEU A 175 2.84 -2.74 1.15
CA LEU A 175 3.98 -3.13 0.32
C LEU A 175 5.19 -3.50 1.20
N GLN A 176 5.63 -4.77 1.11
CA GLN A 176 6.74 -5.29 1.91
C GLN A 176 8.10 -4.76 1.44
N HIS A 177 8.19 -4.34 0.19
CA HIS A 177 9.38 -3.79 -0.46
C HIS A 177 9.02 -2.53 -1.25
N PRO A 178 8.61 -1.42 -0.56
CA PRO A 178 8.13 -0.22 -1.23
C PRO A 178 9.16 0.43 -2.16
N GLU A 179 10.46 0.44 -1.82
CA GLU A 179 11.49 1.02 -2.68
C GLU A 179 11.62 0.26 -4.00
N GLU A 180 11.73 -1.08 -3.94
CA GLU A 180 11.83 -1.94 -5.11
C GLU A 180 10.57 -1.84 -5.97
N MET A 181 9.40 -1.83 -5.33
CA MET A 181 8.12 -1.74 -6.03
C MET A 181 7.95 -0.37 -6.71
N LEU A 182 8.32 0.73 -6.03
CA LEU A 182 8.29 2.08 -6.62
C LEU A 182 9.23 2.20 -7.82
N ARG A 183 10.43 1.61 -7.75
CA ARG A 183 11.36 1.56 -8.88
C ARG A 183 10.76 0.80 -10.07
N GLU A 184 10.13 -0.35 -9.83
CA GLU A 184 9.49 -1.13 -10.89
C GLU A 184 8.27 -0.42 -11.49
N MET A 185 7.46 0.24 -10.67
CA MET A 185 6.36 1.07 -11.15
C MET A 185 6.86 2.26 -11.98
N HIS A 186 7.93 2.91 -11.52
CA HIS A 186 8.56 4.00 -12.29
C HIS A 186 9.04 3.50 -13.65
N ARG A 187 9.64 2.31 -13.74
CA ARG A 187 10.07 1.68 -15.00
C ARG A 187 8.88 1.37 -15.91
N ALA A 188 7.77 0.88 -15.36
CA ALA A 188 6.60 0.46 -16.14
C ALA A 188 5.79 1.65 -16.70
N LEU A 189 5.81 2.81 -16.05
CA LEU A 189 5.12 4.01 -16.50
C LEU A 189 5.80 4.62 -17.74
N LYS A 190 4.99 5.08 -18.70
CA LYS A 190 5.43 5.99 -19.77
C LYS A 190 6.04 7.27 -19.17
N PRO A 191 6.80 8.06 -19.95
CA PRO A 191 7.30 9.36 -19.47
C PRO A 191 6.19 10.29 -18.95
N SER A 192 5.01 10.30 -19.59
CA SER A 192 3.82 11.07 -19.16
C SER A 192 2.89 10.29 -18.25
N GLY A 193 3.20 9.01 -17.94
CA GLY A 193 2.39 8.13 -17.12
C GLY A 193 2.28 8.62 -15.67
N LYS A 194 1.25 8.21 -14.99
CA LYS A 194 0.91 8.67 -13.64
C LYS A 194 0.75 7.50 -12.66
N LEU A 195 1.08 7.75 -11.41
CA LEU A 195 0.84 6.87 -10.30
C LEU A 195 -0.23 7.50 -9.41
N LEU A 196 -1.34 6.82 -9.19
CA LEU A 196 -2.41 7.25 -8.30
C LEU A 196 -2.47 6.35 -7.07
N LEU A 197 -2.35 6.96 -5.90
CA LEU A 197 -2.59 6.32 -4.62
C LEU A 197 -3.89 6.85 -4.02
N ILE A 198 -4.75 5.92 -3.64
CA ILE A 198 -5.92 6.16 -2.80
C ILE A 198 -5.61 5.46 -1.47
N GLU A 199 -5.50 6.22 -0.37
CA GLU A 199 -5.12 5.70 0.94
C GLU A 199 -5.98 6.29 2.05
N TYR A 200 -6.36 5.49 3.05
CA TYR A 200 -7.12 5.99 4.21
C TYR A 200 -6.36 7.06 4.98
N LYS A 201 -7.08 8.13 5.36
CA LYS A 201 -6.52 9.30 6.06
C LYS A 201 -6.08 8.93 7.47
N ALA A 202 -4.77 8.93 7.74
CA ALA A 202 -4.25 8.76 9.09
C ALA A 202 -4.40 10.02 9.95
N GLU A 203 -4.50 11.19 9.34
CA GLU A 203 -4.71 12.48 10.00
C GLU A 203 -6.12 12.62 10.61
N ASP A 204 -7.08 11.84 10.09
CA ASP A 204 -8.45 11.88 10.58
C ASP A 204 -8.70 10.75 11.60
N PRO A 205 -8.88 11.08 12.89
CA PRO A 205 -9.16 10.10 13.93
C PRO A 205 -10.55 9.44 13.80
N SER A 206 -11.48 10.03 13.04
CA SER A 206 -12.80 9.47 12.79
C SER A 206 -12.81 8.32 11.79
N VAL A 207 -11.74 8.18 10.99
CA VAL A 207 -11.58 7.06 10.04
C VAL A 207 -11.33 5.76 10.80
N ALA A 208 -12.36 4.91 10.89
CA ALA A 208 -12.39 3.68 11.67
C ALA A 208 -11.63 2.51 11.00
N ILE A 209 -10.38 2.77 10.60
CA ILE A 209 -9.44 1.80 10.02
C ILE A 209 -8.27 1.60 10.98
N LYS A 210 -7.70 0.39 11.02
CA LYS A 210 -6.54 0.08 11.87
C LYS A 210 -5.39 1.06 11.59
N PRO A 211 -4.65 1.52 12.61
CA PRO A 211 -3.64 2.57 12.46
C PRO A 211 -2.62 2.33 11.35
N LEU A 212 -2.07 1.10 11.24
CA LEU A 212 -1.06 0.78 10.22
C LEU A 212 -1.63 0.66 8.80
N HIS A 213 -2.96 0.53 8.64
CA HIS A 213 -3.64 0.52 7.34
C HIS A 213 -4.14 1.92 6.94
N LYS A 214 -3.59 2.97 7.54
CA LYS A 214 -3.83 4.38 7.18
C LYS A 214 -2.49 5.07 6.93
N MET A 215 -2.45 6.02 6.02
CA MET A 215 -1.26 6.83 5.77
C MET A 215 -1.57 8.32 5.84
N THR A 216 -0.59 9.10 6.31
CA THR A 216 -0.66 10.55 6.14
C THR A 216 -0.25 10.92 4.71
N ALA A 217 -0.86 11.94 4.15
CA ALA A 217 -0.45 12.46 2.85
C ALA A 217 1.03 12.89 2.84
N ALA A 218 1.52 13.41 3.96
CA ALA A 218 2.92 13.79 4.14
C ALA A 218 3.87 12.58 4.03
N GLN A 219 3.52 11.44 4.65
CA GLN A 219 4.34 10.23 4.59
C GLN A 219 4.34 9.63 3.17
N VAL A 220 3.17 9.54 2.52
CA VAL A 220 3.08 9.08 1.12
C VAL A 220 3.96 9.95 0.23
N ARG A 221 3.84 11.26 0.35
CA ARG A 221 4.65 12.20 -0.44
C ARG A 221 6.14 12.02 -0.19
N LEU A 222 6.56 11.91 1.07
CA LEU A 222 7.96 11.70 1.44
C LEU A 222 8.54 10.46 0.75
N GLU A 223 7.85 9.31 0.85
CA GLU A 223 8.31 8.05 0.27
C GLU A 223 8.35 8.09 -1.27
N LEU A 224 7.32 8.65 -1.92
CA LEU A 224 7.27 8.71 -3.38
C LEU A 224 8.27 9.72 -3.96
N GLU A 225 8.44 10.89 -3.34
CA GLU A 225 9.38 11.91 -3.81
C GLU A 225 10.84 11.44 -3.69
N ALA A 226 11.17 10.62 -2.70
CA ALA A 226 12.48 9.98 -2.57
C ALA A 226 12.73 8.95 -3.69
N ASN A 227 11.67 8.38 -4.26
CA ASN A 227 11.73 7.33 -5.30
C ASN A 227 11.45 7.84 -6.73
N GLY A 228 11.72 9.11 -7.01
CA GLY A 228 11.68 9.65 -8.39
C GLY A 228 10.29 10.06 -8.87
N PHE A 229 9.31 10.19 -7.97
CA PHE A 229 8.00 10.75 -8.28
C PHE A 229 7.87 12.19 -7.78
N LYS A 230 6.93 12.95 -8.36
CA LYS A 230 6.53 14.27 -7.88
C LYS A 230 5.02 14.33 -7.75
N LEU A 231 4.53 14.94 -6.68
CA LEU A 231 3.10 15.16 -6.49
C LEU A 231 2.57 16.13 -7.54
N ILE A 232 1.50 15.76 -8.24
CA ILE A 232 0.77 16.60 -9.21
C ILE A 232 -0.50 17.14 -8.56
N GLU A 233 -1.22 16.28 -7.86
CA GLU A 233 -2.49 16.63 -7.26
C GLU A 233 -2.68 15.89 -5.93
N HIS A 234 -3.19 16.61 -4.94
CA HIS A 234 -3.70 16.07 -3.69
C HIS A 234 -5.13 16.58 -3.51
N ASP A 235 -6.10 15.68 -3.61
CA ASP A 235 -7.51 15.98 -3.41
C ASP A 235 -8.01 15.30 -2.13
N ASN A 236 -8.62 16.10 -1.26
CA ASN A 236 -9.18 15.68 0.03
C ASN A 236 -10.70 15.57 0.00
N SER A 237 -11.34 15.62 -1.18
CA SER A 237 -12.81 15.58 -1.31
C SER A 237 -13.43 14.22 -1.00
N LEU A 238 -12.62 13.14 -1.05
CA LEU A 238 -13.09 11.81 -0.65
C LEU A 238 -13.36 11.75 0.87
N PRO A 239 -14.43 11.05 1.30
CA PRO A 239 -14.85 11.05 2.70
C PRO A 239 -13.75 10.61 3.68
N ILE A 240 -13.11 9.47 3.41
CA ILE A 240 -12.17 8.83 4.34
C ILE A 240 -10.79 8.53 3.74
N GLN A 241 -10.55 8.86 2.47
CA GLN A 241 -9.30 8.58 1.76
C GLN A 241 -8.68 9.85 1.18
N HIS A 242 -7.37 9.83 0.99
CA HIS A 242 -6.65 10.76 0.13
C HIS A 242 -6.73 10.32 -1.32
N TYR A 243 -6.78 11.25 -2.26
CA TYR A 243 -6.50 11.04 -3.67
C TYR A 243 -5.16 11.74 -3.99
N LEU A 244 -4.12 10.97 -4.25
CA LEU A 244 -2.75 11.46 -4.43
C LEU A 244 -2.22 11.04 -5.79
N LEU A 245 -2.17 11.99 -6.74
CA LEU A 245 -1.71 11.75 -8.10
C LEU A 245 -0.26 12.22 -8.26
N PHE A 246 0.60 11.32 -8.72
CA PHE A 246 2.01 11.59 -8.96
C PHE A 246 2.38 11.40 -10.42
N GLY A 247 3.42 12.14 -10.86
CA GLY A 247 4.12 11.92 -12.12
C GLY A 247 5.58 11.55 -11.87
N LYS A 248 6.27 11.11 -12.91
CA LYS A 248 7.73 10.93 -12.87
C LYS A 248 8.41 12.29 -12.74
N LYS A 249 9.52 12.34 -11.97
CA LYS A 249 10.43 13.51 -11.93
C LYS A 249 11.23 13.61 -13.21
#